data_450e2054820dc764dea1a5d425847e95
#
_entry.id   450e2054820dc764dea1a5d425847e95
#
_cell.length_a   1.000
_cell.length_b   1.000
_cell.length_c   1.000
_cell.angle_alpha   90.00
_cell.angle_beta   90.00
_cell.angle_gamma   90.00
#
_symmetry.space_group_name_H-M   'P 1'
#
loop_
_entity.id
_entity.type
_entity.pdbx_description
1 polymer ?
#
loop_
_entity_poly.entity_id
_entity_poly.type
_entity_poly.pdbx_seq_one_letter_code
_entity_poly.pdbx_strand_id
1 'polypeptide(L)'
;MESPTGLGTAGDVLHAAGQLFSARGFAATSTHAIAQAAGIRQASLYHYFASKNEILLRLLTGTVSPSVETARTLLATQAPASARLWALCAWDARLLVEDRFNVGSLYLQPEVDDDYFAEFHALRRELREAYARLIIDAAGARAAVLTDLVLGLVESVILLRRRDPGGVDAQTPGLVADGALRLVFVTEQESSAAHRRGAELLISLPHADRSDVRIL
;
A
#
# COMPACT_ATOMS: atom_id res chain seq x y z
N MET A 1 3.52 -7.38 -27.23
CA MET A 1 2.37 -6.48 -27.56
C MET A 1 1.12 -7.32 -27.32
N GLU A 2 0.69 -7.42 -26.07
CA GLU A 2 -0.51 -8.15 -25.69
C GLU A 2 -1.73 -7.31 -26.04
N SER A 3 -2.66 -7.89 -26.80
CA SER A 3 -3.91 -7.27 -27.18
C SER A 3 -4.75 -6.99 -25.93
N PRO A 4 -5.43 -5.82 -25.85
CA PRO A 4 -6.39 -5.58 -24.78
C PRO A 4 -7.52 -6.59 -24.92
N THR A 5 -7.71 -7.42 -23.91
CA THR A 5 -8.90 -8.27 -23.78
C THR A 5 -10.11 -7.34 -23.67
N GLY A 6 -10.85 -7.28 -24.76
CA GLY A 6 -11.92 -6.33 -24.98
C GLY A 6 -13.06 -6.39 -23.98
N LEU A 7 -13.57 -5.29 -23.75
CA LEU A 7 -14.71 -4.64 -23.10
C LEU A 7 -14.17 -3.75 -21.98
N GLY A 8 -13.98 -2.44 -22.29
CA GLY A 8 -13.49 -1.46 -21.35
C GLY A 8 -14.29 -1.51 -20.03
N THR A 9 -13.64 -1.96 -18.97
CA THR A 9 -14.21 -2.13 -17.65
C THR A 9 -13.72 -1.01 -16.73
N ALA A 10 -14.34 -0.86 -15.55
CA ALA A 10 -13.82 0.03 -14.51
C ALA A 10 -12.37 -0.31 -14.19
N GLY A 11 -11.98 -1.60 -14.23
CA GLY A 11 -10.61 -2.06 -14.04
C GLY A 11 -9.64 -1.55 -15.08
N ASP A 12 -10.01 -1.58 -16.36
CA ASP A 12 -9.15 -1.05 -17.42
C ASP A 12 -8.92 0.45 -17.26
N VAL A 13 -9.95 1.19 -16.81
CA VAL A 13 -9.83 2.63 -16.51
C VAL A 13 -8.86 2.88 -15.36
N LEU A 14 -8.98 2.13 -14.25
CA LEU A 14 -8.08 2.25 -13.10
C LEU A 14 -6.65 1.87 -13.48
N HIS A 15 -6.45 0.81 -14.23
CA HIS A 15 -5.15 0.39 -14.74
C HIS A 15 -4.50 1.50 -15.60
N ALA A 16 -5.22 2.04 -16.59
CA ALA A 16 -4.75 3.12 -17.44
C ALA A 16 -4.44 4.39 -16.61
N ALA A 17 -5.29 4.72 -15.64
CA ALA A 17 -5.11 5.87 -14.77
C ALA A 17 -3.90 5.69 -13.85
N GLY A 18 -3.72 4.53 -13.22
CA GLY A 18 -2.55 4.21 -12.38
C GLY A 18 -1.24 4.39 -13.14
N GLN A 19 -1.18 3.87 -14.37
CA GLN A 19 -0.03 4.04 -15.25
C GLN A 19 0.25 5.51 -15.57
N LEU A 20 -0.79 6.27 -15.97
CA LEU A 20 -0.62 7.66 -16.40
C LEU A 20 -0.33 8.59 -15.22
N PHE A 21 -1.02 8.42 -14.09
CA PHE A 21 -0.78 9.23 -12.90
C PHE A 21 0.63 9.03 -12.34
N SER A 22 1.10 7.79 -12.28
CA SER A 22 2.45 7.49 -11.79
C SER A 22 3.55 7.99 -12.72
N ALA A 23 3.31 7.97 -14.05
CA ALA A 23 4.29 8.40 -15.04
C ALA A 23 4.34 9.92 -15.25
N ARG A 24 3.19 10.61 -15.20
CA ARG A 24 3.05 12.02 -15.61
C ARG A 24 2.57 12.94 -14.49
N GLY A 25 2.12 12.37 -13.37
CA GLY A 25 1.42 13.06 -12.29
C GLY A 25 -0.08 13.22 -12.56
N PHE A 26 -0.83 13.47 -11.49
CA PHE A 26 -2.28 13.62 -11.54
C PHE A 26 -2.70 14.86 -12.34
N ALA A 27 -2.10 16.04 -12.06
CA ALA A 27 -2.46 17.30 -12.71
C ALA A 27 -2.32 17.23 -14.24
N ALA A 28 -1.23 16.63 -14.75
CA ALA A 28 -0.93 16.55 -16.17
C ALA A 28 -1.71 15.47 -16.94
N THR A 29 -2.52 14.64 -16.24
CA THR A 29 -3.28 13.56 -16.84
C THR A 29 -4.75 13.97 -17.01
N SER A 30 -5.30 13.88 -18.24
CA SER A 30 -6.71 14.15 -18.53
C SER A 30 -7.55 12.87 -18.56
N THR A 31 -8.86 12.98 -18.30
CA THR A 31 -9.82 11.86 -18.45
C THR A 31 -9.90 11.36 -19.89
N HIS A 32 -9.65 12.24 -20.87
CA HIS A 32 -9.55 11.85 -22.26
C HIS A 32 -8.36 10.91 -22.52
N ALA A 33 -7.18 11.25 -21.98
CA ALA A 33 -6.00 10.40 -22.09
C ALA A 33 -6.18 9.05 -21.38
N ILE A 34 -6.85 9.03 -20.22
CA ILE A 34 -7.20 7.79 -19.51
C ILE A 34 -8.13 6.93 -20.35
N ALA A 35 -9.21 7.50 -20.87
CA ALA A 35 -10.17 6.78 -21.71
C ALA A 35 -9.51 6.19 -22.96
N GLN A 36 -8.66 6.97 -23.63
CA GLN A 36 -7.89 6.50 -24.79
C GLN A 36 -6.96 5.34 -24.42
N ALA A 37 -6.24 5.43 -23.30
CA ALA A 37 -5.36 4.36 -22.83
C ALA A 37 -6.11 3.10 -22.40
N ALA A 38 -7.34 3.26 -21.87
CA ALA A 38 -8.23 2.16 -21.51
C ALA A 38 -8.99 1.56 -22.74
N GLY A 39 -8.81 2.12 -23.93
CA GLY A 39 -9.49 1.64 -25.15
C GLY A 39 -10.98 1.95 -25.21
N ILE A 40 -11.46 2.96 -24.49
CA ILE A 40 -12.88 3.35 -24.43
C ILE A 40 -13.11 4.81 -24.85
N ARG A 41 -14.36 5.15 -25.10
CA ARG A 41 -14.75 6.55 -25.30
C ARG A 41 -14.78 7.29 -23.97
N GLN A 42 -14.44 8.59 -23.98
CA GLN A 42 -14.49 9.41 -22.76
C GLN A 42 -15.89 9.44 -22.12
N ALA A 43 -16.97 9.43 -22.90
CA ALA A 43 -18.32 9.31 -22.36
C ALA A 43 -18.53 8.02 -21.57
N SER A 44 -17.95 6.91 -22.02
CA SER A 44 -18.03 5.61 -21.32
C SER A 44 -17.26 5.62 -20.01
N LEU A 45 -16.14 6.36 -19.91
CA LEU A 45 -15.41 6.53 -18.66
C LEU A 45 -16.31 7.13 -17.57
N TYR A 46 -17.12 8.12 -17.90
CA TYR A 46 -18.03 8.78 -16.95
C TYR A 46 -19.21 7.91 -16.49
N HIS A 47 -19.45 6.76 -17.12
CA HIS A 47 -20.37 5.75 -16.58
C HIS A 47 -19.76 4.97 -15.41
N TYR A 48 -18.42 4.87 -15.34
CA TYR A 48 -17.72 4.15 -14.28
C TYR A 48 -17.28 5.08 -13.14
N PHE A 49 -16.83 6.29 -13.48
CA PHE A 49 -16.25 7.25 -12.52
C PHE A 49 -16.76 8.66 -12.84
N ALA A 50 -17.40 9.30 -11.88
CA ALA A 50 -17.97 10.63 -12.05
C ALA A 50 -16.91 11.73 -12.28
N SER A 51 -15.67 11.50 -11.84
CA SER A 51 -14.59 12.48 -11.95
C SER A 51 -13.20 11.84 -11.99
N LYS A 52 -12.18 12.63 -12.35
CA LYS A 52 -10.78 12.24 -12.24
C LYS A 52 -10.37 12.02 -10.77
N ASN A 53 -10.94 12.81 -9.84
CA ASN A 53 -10.70 12.66 -8.40
C ASN A 53 -11.22 11.31 -7.89
N GLU A 54 -12.38 10.85 -8.37
CA GLU A 54 -12.91 9.53 -8.00
C GLU A 54 -11.99 8.40 -8.44
N ILE A 55 -11.44 8.48 -9.66
CA ILE A 55 -10.45 7.51 -10.14
C ILE A 55 -9.23 7.50 -9.22
N LEU A 56 -8.69 8.67 -8.86
CA LEU A 56 -7.56 8.76 -7.95
C LEU A 56 -7.91 8.23 -6.56
N LEU A 57 -9.07 8.59 -6.00
CA LEU A 57 -9.52 8.08 -4.71
C LEU A 57 -9.59 6.55 -4.69
N ARG A 58 -10.14 5.93 -5.73
CA ARG A 58 -10.21 4.45 -5.84
C ARG A 58 -8.84 3.82 -5.93
N LEU A 59 -7.91 4.42 -6.65
CA LEU A 59 -6.52 3.96 -6.70
C LEU A 59 -5.86 4.05 -5.31
N LEU A 60 -5.96 5.19 -4.64
CA LEU A 60 -5.34 5.42 -3.33
C LEU A 60 -5.95 4.51 -2.25
N THR A 61 -7.26 4.39 -2.17
CA THR A 61 -7.92 3.50 -1.20
C THR A 61 -7.57 2.04 -1.46
N GLY A 62 -7.48 1.63 -2.73
CA GLY A 62 -7.06 0.28 -3.12
C GLY A 62 -5.65 -0.10 -2.68
N THR A 63 -4.74 0.87 -2.50
CA THR A 63 -3.39 0.59 -1.97
C THR A 63 -3.34 0.42 -0.46
N VAL A 64 -4.29 1.01 0.28
CA VAL A 64 -4.26 1.04 1.77
C VAL A 64 -5.23 0.04 2.39
N SER A 65 -6.40 -0.20 1.76
CA SER A 65 -7.42 -1.11 2.32
C SER A 65 -6.89 -2.51 2.66
N PRO A 66 -6.09 -3.18 1.82
CA PRO A 66 -5.55 -4.51 2.16
C PRO A 66 -4.66 -4.50 3.41
N SER A 67 -3.90 -3.41 3.61
CA SER A 67 -3.07 -3.21 4.80
C SER A 67 -3.91 -3.04 6.06
N VAL A 68 -5.00 -2.28 5.99
CA VAL A 68 -5.93 -2.09 7.12
C VAL A 68 -6.60 -3.41 7.49
N GLU A 69 -7.07 -4.19 6.53
CA GLU A 69 -7.69 -5.51 6.76
C GLU A 69 -6.70 -6.49 7.40
N THR A 70 -5.47 -6.52 6.90
CA THR A 70 -4.39 -7.33 7.47
C THR A 70 -4.05 -6.88 8.88
N ALA A 71 -3.97 -5.59 9.13
CA ALA A 71 -3.71 -5.04 10.45
C ALA A 71 -4.80 -5.43 11.46
N ARG A 72 -6.08 -5.35 11.09
CA ARG A 72 -7.22 -5.82 11.91
C ARG A 72 -7.07 -7.30 12.26
N THR A 73 -6.74 -8.13 11.27
CA THR A 73 -6.53 -9.58 11.46
C THR A 73 -5.38 -9.84 12.43
N LEU A 74 -4.25 -9.16 12.25
CA LEU A 74 -3.08 -9.31 13.11
C LEU A 74 -3.34 -8.81 14.54
N LEU A 75 -4.09 -7.73 14.72
CA LEU A 75 -4.48 -7.24 16.04
C LEU A 75 -5.36 -8.25 16.80
N ALA A 76 -6.19 -9.01 16.10
CA ALA A 76 -7.04 -10.07 16.68
C ALA A 76 -6.29 -11.39 16.92
N THR A 77 -5.09 -11.56 16.34
CA THR A 77 -4.33 -12.82 16.39
C THR A 77 -3.58 -12.96 17.73
N GLN A 78 -3.65 -14.16 18.33
CA GLN A 78 -2.92 -14.53 19.55
C GLN A 78 -1.47 -14.95 19.21
N ALA A 79 -0.62 -13.95 19.01
CA ALA A 79 0.81 -14.15 18.74
C ALA A 79 1.63 -13.02 19.41
N PRO A 80 2.95 -13.20 19.63
CA PRO A 80 3.79 -12.13 20.14
C PRO A 80 3.65 -10.84 19.35
N ALA A 81 3.59 -9.70 20.03
CA ALA A 81 3.37 -8.40 19.39
C ALA A 81 4.49 -8.07 18.38
N SER A 82 5.74 -8.43 18.68
CA SER A 82 6.87 -8.27 17.76
C SER A 82 6.70 -9.08 16.46
N ALA A 83 6.16 -10.31 16.55
CA ALA A 83 5.88 -11.14 15.37
C ALA A 83 4.74 -10.56 14.51
N ARG A 84 3.68 -10.04 15.16
CA ARG A 84 2.57 -9.38 14.47
C ARG A 84 3.01 -8.10 13.78
N LEU A 85 3.86 -7.30 14.45
CA LEU A 85 4.45 -6.09 13.89
C LEU A 85 5.34 -6.43 12.68
N TRP A 86 6.20 -7.44 12.81
CA TRP A 86 7.03 -7.92 11.69
C TRP A 86 6.16 -8.31 10.48
N ALA A 87 5.12 -9.11 10.74
CA ALA A 87 4.23 -9.57 9.68
C ALA A 87 3.50 -8.42 8.96
N LEU A 88 3.05 -7.39 9.70
CA LEU A 88 2.41 -6.22 9.10
C LEU A 88 3.40 -5.41 8.25
N CYS A 89 4.60 -5.14 8.77
CA CYS A 89 5.64 -4.43 8.02
C CYS A 89 6.02 -5.17 6.73
N ALA A 90 6.20 -6.50 6.81
CA ALA A 90 6.54 -7.31 5.65
C ALA A 90 5.39 -7.37 4.64
N TRP A 91 4.14 -7.44 5.10
CA TRP A 91 2.96 -7.39 4.25
C TRP A 91 2.86 -6.08 3.47
N ASP A 92 2.92 -4.95 4.18
CA ASP A 92 2.81 -3.63 3.57
C ASP A 92 3.95 -3.36 2.59
N ALA A 93 5.19 -3.67 3.00
CA ALA A 93 6.34 -3.55 2.10
C ALA A 93 6.20 -4.44 0.85
N ARG A 94 5.64 -5.66 0.99
CA ARG A 94 5.36 -6.54 -0.14
C ARG A 94 4.33 -5.95 -1.09
N LEU A 95 3.24 -5.40 -0.58
CA LEU A 95 2.25 -4.71 -1.42
C LEU A 95 2.89 -3.58 -2.21
N LEU A 96 3.77 -2.78 -1.58
CA LEU A 96 4.48 -1.70 -2.25
C LEU A 96 5.51 -2.19 -3.27
N VAL A 97 6.20 -3.32 -3.03
CA VAL A 97 7.12 -3.94 -3.99
C VAL A 97 6.37 -4.46 -5.21
N GLU A 98 5.21 -5.09 -5.00
CA GLU A 98 4.42 -5.74 -6.04
C GLU A 98 3.45 -4.81 -6.76
N ASP A 99 3.22 -3.59 -6.26
CA ASP A 99 2.38 -2.57 -6.90
C ASP A 99 2.94 -2.23 -8.29
N ARG A 100 2.17 -2.54 -9.34
CA ARG A 100 2.62 -2.42 -10.72
C ARG A 100 3.07 -1.00 -11.11
N PHE A 101 2.37 0.02 -10.60
CA PHE A 101 2.56 1.42 -11.02
C PHE A 101 3.19 2.32 -9.97
N ASN A 102 3.52 1.77 -8.78
CA ASN A 102 4.00 2.58 -7.66
C ASN A 102 3.02 3.73 -7.29
N VAL A 103 1.73 3.40 -7.21
CA VAL A 103 0.65 4.36 -6.92
C VAL A 103 0.88 5.11 -5.61
N GLY A 104 1.57 4.49 -4.64
CA GLY A 104 2.00 5.16 -3.41
C GLY A 104 2.77 6.45 -3.64
N SER A 105 3.43 6.62 -4.80
CA SER A 105 4.09 7.88 -5.14
C SER A 105 3.13 9.08 -5.26
N LEU A 106 1.82 8.83 -5.33
CA LEU A 106 0.78 9.85 -5.41
C LEU A 106 0.31 10.33 -4.02
N TYR A 107 0.72 9.67 -2.92
CA TYR A 107 0.28 10.06 -1.56
C TYR A 107 0.65 11.49 -1.17
N LEU A 108 1.74 12.00 -1.72
CA LEU A 108 2.27 13.35 -1.44
C LEU A 108 1.88 14.39 -2.50
N GLN A 109 0.94 14.08 -3.38
CA GLN A 109 0.44 15.06 -4.35
C GLN A 109 -0.44 16.09 -3.62
N PRO A 110 -0.28 17.41 -3.88
CA PRO A 110 -1.07 18.44 -3.22
C PRO A 110 -2.58 18.26 -3.35
N GLU A 111 -3.02 17.67 -4.45
CA GLU A 111 -4.43 17.40 -4.71
C GLU A 111 -5.05 16.40 -3.73
N VAL A 112 -4.23 15.56 -3.10
CA VAL A 112 -4.68 14.55 -2.14
C VAL A 112 -5.01 15.17 -0.77
N ASP A 113 -4.55 16.39 -0.49
CA ASP A 113 -4.87 17.11 0.74
C ASP A 113 -6.32 17.63 0.78
N ASP A 114 -7.06 17.57 -0.34
CA ASP A 114 -8.45 17.99 -0.44
C ASP A 114 -9.40 17.07 0.38
N ASP A 115 -10.45 17.63 0.96
CA ASP A 115 -11.49 16.90 1.70
C ASP A 115 -12.16 15.79 0.90
N TYR A 116 -12.10 15.86 -0.42
CA TYR A 116 -12.57 14.80 -1.31
C TYR A 116 -11.90 13.45 -0.98
N PHE A 117 -10.68 13.46 -0.48
CA PHE A 117 -9.91 12.26 -0.14
C PHE A 117 -10.02 11.84 1.33
N ALA A 118 -11.05 12.34 2.06
CA ALA A 118 -11.25 12.03 3.48
C ALA A 118 -11.32 10.53 3.78
N GLU A 119 -11.88 9.71 2.88
CA GLU A 119 -11.91 8.25 3.00
C GLU A 119 -10.49 7.65 3.01
N PHE A 120 -9.65 8.06 2.08
CA PHE A 120 -8.25 7.63 2.03
C PHE A 120 -7.50 8.04 3.31
N HIS A 121 -7.66 9.27 3.77
CA HIS A 121 -7.05 9.73 5.01
C HIS A 121 -7.55 8.98 6.24
N ALA A 122 -8.84 8.57 6.27
CA ALA A 122 -9.38 7.74 7.34
C ALA A 122 -8.71 6.37 7.39
N LEU A 123 -8.54 5.70 6.25
CA LEU A 123 -7.83 4.42 6.15
C LEU A 123 -6.36 4.54 6.59
N ARG A 124 -5.67 5.61 6.19
CA ARG A 124 -4.29 5.85 6.62
C ARG A 124 -4.17 6.08 8.12
N ARG A 125 -5.11 6.81 8.72
CA ARG A 125 -5.16 6.97 10.19
C ARG A 125 -5.37 5.64 10.90
N GLU A 126 -6.32 4.84 10.44
CA GLU A 126 -6.59 3.51 11.00
C GLU A 126 -5.36 2.60 10.92
N LEU A 127 -4.69 2.57 9.78
CA LEU A 127 -3.45 1.82 9.62
C LEU A 127 -2.37 2.31 10.59
N ARG A 128 -2.18 3.63 10.70
CA ARG A 128 -1.24 4.23 11.66
C ARG A 128 -1.55 3.86 13.11
N GLU A 129 -2.83 3.86 13.49
CA GLU A 129 -3.29 3.46 14.84
C GLU A 129 -2.99 1.99 15.11
N ALA A 130 -3.17 1.11 14.12
CA ALA A 130 -2.83 -0.30 14.22
C ALA A 130 -1.33 -0.51 14.42
N TYR A 131 -0.47 0.19 13.67
CA TYR A 131 0.97 0.20 13.88
C TYR A 131 1.34 0.68 15.28
N ALA A 132 0.77 1.82 15.73
CA ALA A 132 1.00 2.36 17.06
C ALA A 132 0.67 1.33 18.15
N ARG A 133 -0.46 0.64 18.01
CA ARG A 133 -0.88 -0.40 18.95
C ARG A 133 0.11 -1.55 19.00
N LEU A 134 0.52 -2.10 17.86
CA LEU A 134 1.48 -3.20 17.81
C LEU A 134 2.87 -2.79 18.35
N ILE A 135 3.30 -1.56 18.12
CA ILE A 135 4.57 -1.01 18.64
C ILE A 135 4.49 -0.85 20.17
N ILE A 136 3.37 -0.32 20.70
CA ILE A 136 3.16 -0.22 22.16
C ILE A 136 3.18 -1.61 22.79
N ASP A 137 2.48 -2.57 22.21
CA ASP A 137 2.42 -3.94 22.72
C ASP A 137 3.80 -4.63 22.69
N ALA A 138 4.68 -4.26 21.73
CA ALA A 138 6.02 -4.82 21.58
C ALA A 138 7.09 -4.12 22.42
N ALA A 139 7.04 -2.79 22.54
CA ALA A 139 8.13 -1.96 23.06
C ALA A 139 7.72 -0.98 24.19
N GLY A 140 6.42 -0.97 24.55
CA GLY A 140 5.92 -0.06 25.60
C GLY A 140 5.71 1.38 25.13
N ALA A 141 5.62 2.33 26.08
CA ALA A 141 5.02 3.67 25.89
C ALA A 141 5.75 4.67 24.95
N ARG A 142 6.87 4.32 24.33
CA ARG A 142 7.61 5.19 23.38
C ARG A 142 6.98 5.27 21.98
N ALA A 143 5.76 4.78 21.83
CA ALA A 143 5.14 4.44 20.56
C ALA A 143 4.93 5.59 19.58
N ALA A 144 4.61 6.80 20.01
CA ALA A 144 4.16 7.86 19.10
C ALA A 144 5.24 8.24 18.05
N VAL A 145 6.48 8.44 18.49
CA VAL A 145 7.58 8.79 17.58
C VAL A 145 8.00 7.61 16.72
N LEU A 146 8.04 6.39 17.31
CA LEU A 146 8.46 5.17 16.60
C LEU A 146 7.45 4.79 15.52
N THR A 147 6.15 5.06 15.69
CA THR A 147 5.13 4.75 14.70
C THR A 147 5.43 5.40 13.36
N ASP A 148 5.68 6.69 13.35
CA ASP A 148 5.92 7.43 12.10
C ASP A 148 7.28 7.05 11.48
N LEU A 149 8.28 6.68 12.29
CA LEU A 149 9.55 6.17 11.80
C LEU A 149 9.41 4.78 11.14
N VAL A 150 8.63 3.89 11.75
CA VAL A 150 8.36 2.55 11.20
C VAL A 150 7.56 2.67 9.90
N LEU A 151 6.50 3.49 9.87
CA LEU A 151 5.74 3.75 8.64
C LEU A 151 6.61 4.36 7.56
N GLY A 152 7.45 5.35 7.90
CA GLY A 152 8.40 5.94 6.96
C GLY A 152 9.39 4.93 6.39
N LEU A 153 9.83 3.96 7.21
CA LEU A 153 10.68 2.87 6.75
C LEU A 153 9.94 1.96 5.75
N VAL A 154 8.70 1.58 6.03
CA VAL A 154 7.87 0.79 5.10
C VAL A 154 7.63 1.57 3.80
N GLU A 155 7.23 2.82 3.89
CA GLU A 155 6.95 3.68 2.73
C GLU A 155 8.22 4.06 1.94
N SER A 156 9.41 3.85 2.51
CA SER A 156 10.68 4.08 1.79
C SER A 156 10.78 3.23 0.51
N VAL A 157 10.08 2.09 0.45
CA VAL A 157 9.96 1.25 -0.76
C VAL A 157 9.46 2.06 -1.96
N ILE A 158 8.51 2.97 -1.74
CA ILE A 158 7.96 3.87 -2.78
C ILE A 158 9.08 4.69 -3.42
N LEU A 159 9.95 5.28 -2.60
CA LEU A 159 11.06 6.12 -3.05
C LEU A 159 12.19 5.30 -3.69
N LEU A 160 12.48 4.11 -3.14
CA LEU A 160 13.45 3.18 -3.72
C LEU A 160 13.03 2.81 -5.13
N ARG A 161 11.79 2.39 -5.34
CA ARG A 161 11.24 2.05 -6.66
C ARG A 161 11.20 3.22 -7.63
N ARG A 162 10.95 4.43 -7.12
CA ARG A 162 10.97 5.65 -7.96
C ARG A 162 12.37 5.95 -8.47
N ARG A 163 13.41 5.71 -7.64
CA ARG A 163 14.82 5.94 -7.98
C ARG A 163 15.36 4.85 -8.90
N ASP A 164 15.07 3.61 -8.57
CA ASP A 164 15.49 2.41 -9.30
C ASP A 164 14.39 1.34 -9.20
N PRO A 165 13.57 1.17 -10.26
CA PRO A 165 12.51 0.16 -10.27
C PRO A 165 13.02 -1.28 -10.07
N GLY A 166 14.28 -1.56 -10.44
CA GLY A 166 14.94 -2.86 -10.23
C GLY A 166 15.64 -3.00 -8.88
N GLY A 167 15.70 -1.92 -8.09
CA GLY A 167 16.40 -1.87 -6.80
C GLY A 167 15.64 -2.50 -5.63
N VAL A 168 14.44 -3.05 -5.86
CA VAL A 168 13.65 -3.79 -4.87
C VAL A 168 13.31 -5.19 -5.40
N ASP A 169 13.32 -6.16 -4.52
CA ASP A 169 13.13 -7.58 -4.84
C ASP A 169 12.28 -8.32 -3.80
N ALA A 170 12.18 -9.64 -3.94
CA ALA A 170 11.44 -10.49 -3.02
C ALA A 170 11.99 -10.51 -1.58
N GLN A 171 13.23 -10.07 -1.35
CA GLN A 171 13.83 -10.02 -0.01
C GLN A 171 13.54 -8.68 0.69
N THR A 172 13.26 -7.63 -0.08
CA THR A 172 13.01 -6.27 0.41
C THR A 172 11.96 -6.22 1.53
N PRO A 173 10.80 -6.91 1.45
CA PRO A 173 9.80 -6.89 2.53
C PRO A 173 10.34 -7.38 3.86
N GLY A 174 11.09 -8.48 3.86
CA GLY A 174 11.72 -9.02 5.07
C GLY A 174 12.76 -8.07 5.66
N LEU A 175 13.61 -7.46 4.83
CA LEU A 175 14.62 -6.49 5.26
C LEU A 175 13.98 -5.25 5.90
N VAL A 176 12.88 -4.75 5.33
CA VAL A 176 12.12 -3.63 5.89
C VAL A 176 11.54 -4.00 7.25
N ALA A 177 10.92 -5.18 7.37
CA ALA A 177 10.35 -5.66 8.63
C ALA A 177 11.41 -5.88 9.71
N ASP A 178 12.56 -6.45 9.37
CA ASP A 178 13.69 -6.60 10.30
C ASP A 178 14.25 -5.25 10.76
N GLY A 179 14.32 -4.27 9.84
CA GLY A 179 14.70 -2.90 10.15
C GLY A 179 13.72 -2.23 11.11
N ALA A 180 12.41 -2.43 10.90
CA ALA A 180 11.36 -1.91 11.77
C ALA A 180 11.49 -2.46 13.21
N LEU A 181 11.75 -3.75 13.36
CA LEU A 181 11.97 -4.32 14.71
C LEU A 181 13.20 -3.72 15.41
N ARG A 182 14.29 -3.45 14.68
CA ARG A 182 15.46 -2.78 15.25
C ARG A 182 15.16 -1.35 15.70
N LEU A 183 14.26 -0.64 15.01
CA LEU A 183 13.81 0.68 15.44
C LEU A 183 13.06 0.64 16.78
N VAL A 184 12.29 -0.43 17.04
CA VAL A 184 11.52 -0.57 18.28
C VAL A 184 12.34 -1.19 19.43
N PHE A 185 13.65 -1.32 19.27
CA PHE A 185 14.60 -1.82 20.30
C PHE A 185 14.33 -3.26 20.76
N VAL A 186 13.88 -4.10 19.86
CA VAL A 186 13.79 -5.54 20.12
C VAL A 186 15.21 -6.13 20.14
N THR A 187 15.51 -6.98 21.12
CA THR A 187 16.82 -7.66 21.21
C THR A 187 17.03 -8.55 19.97
N GLU A 188 18.30 -8.87 19.65
CA GLU A 188 18.61 -9.69 18.47
C GLU A 188 17.96 -11.08 18.56
N GLN A 189 17.87 -11.66 19.74
CA GLN A 189 17.20 -12.95 19.98
C GLN A 189 15.70 -12.85 19.74
N GLU A 190 15.04 -11.79 20.25
CA GLU A 190 13.63 -11.52 20.04
C GLU A 190 13.34 -11.18 18.57
N SER A 191 14.23 -10.43 17.93
CA SER A 191 14.12 -10.08 16.50
C SER A 191 14.13 -11.34 15.62
N SER A 192 15.05 -12.28 15.89
CA SER A 192 15.11 -13.55 15.15
C SER A 192 13.90 -14.45 15.41
N ALA A 193 13.36 -14.48 16.62
CA ALA A 193 12.15 -15.20 16.96
C ALA A 193 10.92 -14.55 16.32
N ALA A 194 10.84 -13.22 16.33
CA ALA A 194 9.78 -12.44 15.71
C ALA A 194 9.77 -12.62 14.19
N HIS A 195 10.93 -12.61 13.54
CA HIS A 195 11.06 -12.88 12.11
C HIS A 195 10.48 -14.26 11.76
N ARG A 196 10.95 -15.35 12.41
CA ARG A 196 10.45 -16.70 12.12
C ARG A 196 8.94 -16.80 12.32
N ARG A 197 8.44 -16.32 13.45
CA ARG A 197 7.02 -16.38 13.77
C ARG A 197 6.19 -15.43 12.89
N GLY A 198 6.72 -14.28 12.55
CA GLY A 198 6.09 -13.33 11.64
C GLY A 198 5.99 -13.87 10.21
N ALA A 199 7.01 -14.57 9.73
CA ALA A 199 6.97 -15.24 8.43
C ALA A 199 5.90 -16.35 8.38
N GLU A 200 5.75 -17.13 9.45
CA GLU A 200 4.66 -18.12 9.55
C GLU A 200 3.28 -17.44 9.50
N LEU A 201 3.10 -16.33 10.24
CA LEU A 201 1.88 -15.54 10.22
C LEU A 201 1.60 -14.99 8.81
N LEU A 202 2.62 -14.45 8.14
CA LEU A 202 2.49 -13.89 6.79
C LEU A 202 1.99 -14.92 5.78
N ILE A 203 2.42 -16.18 5.90
CA ILE A 203 1.96 -17.30 5.04
C ILE A 203 0.49 -17.64 5.33
N SER A 204 0.08 -17.54 6.60
CA SER A 204 -1.28 -17.88 7.04
C SER A 204 -2.31 -16.77 6.78
N LEU A 205 -1.86 -15.55 6.48
CA LEU A 205 -2.77 -14.47 6.14
C LEU A 205 -3.49 -14.79 4.83
N PRO A 206 -4.80 -14.47 4.74
CA PRO A 206 -5.50 -14.57 3.49
C PRO A 206 -4.73 -13.74 2.45
N HIS A 207 -4.42 -14.35 1.33
CA HIS A 207 -3.88 -13.60 0.20
C HIS A 207 -4.91 -12.51 -0.06
N ALA A 208 -4.46 -11.24 -0.07
CA ALA A 208 -5.35 -10.16 -0.48
C ALA A 208 -6.02 -10.61 -1.75
N ASP A 209 -7.36 -10.71 -1.73
CA ASP A 209 -8.08 -11.09 -2.93
C ASP A 209 -7.80 -10.01 -3.97
N ARG A 210 -6.83 -10.33 -4.83
CA ARG A 210 -6.35 -9.44 -5.89
C ARG A 210 -7.36 -9.27 -7.01
N SER A 211 -8.55 -9.90 -6.91
CA SER A 211 -9.60 -9.62 -7.86
C SER A 211 -10.01 -8.15 -7.81
N ASP A 212 -10.03 -7.53 -6.63
CA ASP A 212 -10.23 -6.09 -6.47
C ASP A 212 -8.92 -5.28 -6.59
N VAL A 213 -7.75 -5.87 -6.28
CA VAL A 213 -6.40 -5.24 -6.36
C VAL A 213 -5.71 -5.55 -7.70
N ARG A 214 -6.12 -6.58 -8.45
CA ARG A 214 -5.65 -6.83 -9.83
C ARG A 214 -6.00 -5.71 -10.81
N ILE A 215 -6.68 -4.71 -10.32
CA ILE A 215 -7.00 -3.48 -11.02
C ILE A 215 -5.79 -2.50 -10.95
N LEU A 216 -4.88 -2.68 -10.02
CA LEU A 216 -3.62 -1.95 -9.88
C LEU A 216 -2.44 -2.85 -10.25
#